data_a6e6ec6bf2bfa806c48b594cb949ae19
#
_entry.id   a6e6ec6bf2bfa806c48b594cb949ae19
#
_cell.length_a   1.000
_cell.length_b   1.000
_cell.length_c   1.000
_cell.angle_alpha   90.00
_cell.angle_beta   90.00
_cell.angle_gamma   90.00
#
_symmetry.space_group_name_H-M   'P 1'
#
loop_
_entity.id
_entity.type
_entity.pdbx_description
1 polymer ?
#
loop_
_entity_poly.entity_id
_entity_poly.type
_entity_poly.pdbx_seq_one_letter_code
_entity_poly.pdbx_strand_id
1 'polypeptide(L)'
;MHWIIPGTTLEGDRSEADRTSERFQSLFLAGGLTLSQVASITGLEPYTIQNWVKRGFLPPPQGKRYNMEQLCRIININILKGNMSIEQIIKLMGYLNGDLADESDDLVDDTMLFFFFVQLAARARYIGGNMTWDDAISQVAEAYEEKVPGAREKLQKVLKIMLTVWVANVLRQAAENQITQL
;
A
#
# COMPACT_ATOMS: atom_id res chain seq x y z
N MET A 1 5.93 -3.33 18.95
CA MET A 1 5.69 -4.76 18.63
C MET A 1 6.06 -4.99 17.19
N HIS A 2 7.07 -5.85 16.97
CA HIS A 2 7.60 -6.18 15.64
C HIS A 2 6.53 -6.71 14.69
N TRP A 3 6.53 -6.21 13.49
CA TRP A 3 5.71 -6.68 12.38
C TRP A 3 6.40 -6.38 11.06
N ILE A 4 5.97 -7.05 9.99
CA ILE A 4 6.38 -6.69 8.64
C ILE A 4 5.41 -5.60 8.14
N ILE A 5 5.96 -4.50 7.65
CA ILE A 5 5.17 -3.42 7.05
C ILE A 5 4.40 -3.98 5.84
N PRO A 6 3.08 -3.78 5.72
CA PRO A 6 2.28 -4.36 4.67
C PRO A 6 2.85 -4.14 3.26
N GLY A 7 2.87 -5.20 2.46
CA GLY A 7 3.36 -5.15 1.07
C GLY A 7 4.87 -5.01 0.92
N THR A 8 5.64 -5.11 2.01
CA THR A 8 7.11 -5.02 2.02
C THR A 8 7.76 -6.20 2.73
N THR A 9 9.09 -6.26 2.69
CA THR A 9 9.93 -7.14 3.49
C THR A 9 10.50 -6.43 4.71
N LEU A 10 10.17 -5.16 4.92
CA LEU A 10 10.75 -4.31 5.94
C LEU A 10 10.09 -4.58 7.30
N GLU A 11 10.92 -4.81 8.31
CA GLU A 11 10.47 -4.88 9.69
C GLU A 11 10.15 -3.48 10.23
N GLY A 12 9.11 -3.38 11.05
CA GLY A 12 8.70 -2.16 11.72
C GLY A 12 8.18 -2.40 13.12
N ASP A 13 7.89 -1.32 13.83
CA ASP A 13 7.11 -1.36 15.06
C ASP A 13 5.71 -0.76 14.82
N ARG A 14 4.68 -1.49 15.22
CA ARG A 14 3.28 -1.04 15.06
C ARG A 14 2.97 0.24 15.84
N SER A 15 3.63 0.43 16.98
CA SER A 15 3.48 1.64 17.79
C SER A 15 4.06 2.88 17.12
N GLU A 16 4.91 2.68 16.11
CA GLU A 16 5.56 3.75 15.32
C GLU A 16 5.00 3.82 13.89
N ALA A 17 3.82 3.26 13.64
CA ALA A 17 3.21 3.26 12.30
C ALA A 17 3.06 4.68 11.71
N ASP A 18 2.79 5.68 12.56
CA ASP A 18 2.68 7.09 12.15
C ASP A 18 4.03 7.68 11.67
N ARG A 19 5.16 7.08 12.07
CA ARG A 19 6.51 7.49 11.66
C ARG A 19 7.06 6.73 10.46
N THR A 20 6.27 5.82 9.89
CA THR A 20 6.71 5.03 8.73
C THR A 20 7.10 5.91 7.54
N SER A 21 6.43 7.05 7.36
CA SER A 21 6.76 8.03 6.31
C SER A 21 8.19 8.57 6.44
N GLU A 22 8.63 8.92 7.66
CA GLU A 22 9.99 9.42 7.93
C GLU A 22 11.05 8.35 7.60
N ARG A 23 10.78 7.09 7.95
CA ARG A 23 11.66 5.96 7.63
C ARG A 23 11.76 5.74 6.13
N PHE A 24 10.65 5.83 5.39
CA PHE A 24 10.66 5.70 3.94
C PHE A 24 11.40 6.87 3.29
N GLN A 25 11.24 8.11 3.76
CA GLN A 25 12.00 9.26 3.28
C GLN A 25 13.51 9.02 3.37
N SER A 26 13.98 8.38 4.46
CA SER A 26 15.40 8.08 4.62
C SER A 26 15.98 7.17 3.54
N LEU A 27 15.17 6.29 2.92
CA LEU A 27 15.61 5.43 1.81
C LEU A 27 15.97 6.23 0.56
N PHE A 28 15.45 7.45 0.43
CA PHE A 28 15.61 8.30 -0.75
C PHE A 28 16.66 9.42 -0.58
N LEU A 29 17.35 9.50 0.57
CA LEU A 29 18.38 10.52 0.83
C LEU A 29 19.53 10.50 -0.18
N ALA A 30 19.85 9.34 -0.74
CA ALA A 30 20.88 9.17 -1.78
C ALA A 30 20.30 9.28 -3.21
N GLY A 31 19.08 9.78 -3.38
CA GLY A 31 18.34 9.80 -4.64
C GLY A 31 17.36 8.63 -4.75
N GLY A 32 16.80 8.40 -5.93
CA GLY A 32 15.83 7.33 -6.16
C GLY A 32 16.43 5.91 -6.01
N LEU A 33 15.58 4.90 -5.90
CA LEU A 33 15.94 3.50 -5.71
C LEU A 33 16.15 2.79 -7.04
N THR A 34 17.12 1.88 -7.09
CA THR A 34 17.30 0.96 -8.22
C THR A 34 16.22 -0.13 -8.23
N LEU A 35 16.02 -0.78 -9.38
CA LEU A 35 15.10 -1.92 -9.48
C LEU A 35 15.40 -3.02 -8.45
N SER A 36 16.68 -3.33 -8.23
CA SER A 36 17.09 -4.35 -7.24
C SER A 36 16.73 -3.95 -5.82
N GLN A 37 16.86 -2.66 -5.45
CA GLN A 37 16.46 -2.15 -4.15
C GLN A 37 14.93 -2.21 -3.97
N VAL A 38 14.17 -1.81 -5.00
CA VAL A 38 12.70 -1.91 -4.98
C VAL A 38 12.27 -3.38 -4.85
N ALA A 39 12.87 -4.29 -5.60
CA ALA A 39 12.61 -5.72 -5.52
C ALA A 39 12.91 -6.27 -4.11
N SER A 40 14.04 -5.88 -3.51
CA SER A 40 14.40 -6.27 -2.13
C SER A 40 13.38 -5.75 -1.11
N ILE A 41 12.96 -4.48 -1.21
CA ILE A 41 12.00 -3.86 -0.30
C ILE A 41 10.61 -4.50 -0.40
N THR A 42 10.18 -4.86 -1.61
CA THR A 42 8.82 -5.36 -1.86
C THR A 42 8.70 -6.88 -1.84
N GLY A 43 9.83 -7.59 -1.90
CA GLY A 43 9.84 -9.05 -2.06
C GLY A 43 9.37 -9.52 -3.45
N LEU A 44 9.27 -8.60 -4.41
CA LEU A 44 8.86 -8.89 -5.77
C LEU A 44 10.04 -9.27 -6.65
N GLU A 45 9.80 -10.17 -7.59
CA GLU A 45 10.77 -10.43 -8.65
C GLU A 45 10.93 -9.21 -9.56
N PRO A 46 12.17 -8.81 -9.95
CA PRO A 46 12.41 -7.64 -10.78
C PRO A 46 11.59 -7.63 -12.08
N TYR A 47 11.41 -8.79 -12.72
CA TYR A 47 10.63 -8.89 -13.95
C TYR A 47 9.14 -8.54 -13.76
N THR A 48 8.60 -8.77 -12.56
CA THR A 48 7.21 -8.42 -12.23
C THR A 48 7.03 -6.90 -12.27
N ILE A 49 7.95 -6.16 -11.64
CA ILE A 49 7.95 -4.70 -11.63
C ILE A 49 8.11 -4.15 -13.05
N GLN A 50 9.07 -4.69 -13.82
CA GLN A 50 9.29 -4.30 -15.21
C GLN A 50 8.06 -4.57 -16.10
N ASN A 51 7.36 -5.68 -15.85
CA ASN A 51 6.14 -6.02 -16.59
C ASN A 51 5.00 -5.04 -16.27
N TRP A 52 4.88 -4.57 -15.03
CA TRP A 52 3.91 -3.53 -14.66
C TRP A 52 4.19 -2.20 -15.37
N VAL A 53 5.48 -1.80 -15.46
CA VAL A 53 5.89 -0.63 -16.25
C VAL A 53 5.53 -0.82 -17.73
N LYS A 54 5.89 -1.98 -18.32
CA LYS A 54 5.59 -2.27 -19.74
C LYS A 54 4.10 -2.25 -20.06
N ARG A 55 3.25 -2.66 -19.11
CA ARG A 55 1.78 -2.68 -19.25
C ARG A 55 1.11 -1.35 -18.89
N GLY A 56 1.86 -0.33 -18.49
CA GLY A 56 1.34 0.99 -18.14
C GLY A 56 0.67 1.08 -16.76
N PHE A 57 0.85 0.08 -15.90
CA PHE A 57 0.31 0.12 -14.52
C PHE A 57 1.18 0.93 -13.56
N LEU A 58 2.41 1.19 -13.96
CA LEU A 58 3.41 1.93 -13.23
C LEU A 58 4.15 2.86 -14.20
N PRO A 59 4.35 4.15 -13.87
CA PRO A 59 5.19 5.03 -14.67
C PRO A 59 6.62 4.49 -14.78
N PRO A 60 7.31 4.71 -15.90
CA PRO A 60 8.69 4.28 -16.06
C PRO A 60 9.61 5.02 -15.09
N PRO A 61 10.65 4.34 -14.55
CA PRO A 61 11.61 4.98 -13.66
C PRO A 61 12.45 6.03 -14.43
N GLN A 62 12.73 7.17 -13.80
CA GLN A 62 13.59 8.20 -14.37
C GLN A 62 15.08 7.86 -14.11
N GLY A 63 15.89 7.85 -15.17
CA GLY A 63 17.31 7.49 -15.03
C GLY A 63 17.57 6.13 -14.38
N LYS A 64 16.67 5.15 -14.60
CA LYS A 64 16.67 3.82 -13.97
C LYS A 64 16.49 3.87 -12.43
N ARG A 65 15.92 4.95 -11.92
CA ARG A 65 15.65 5.15 -10.50
C ARG A 65 14.15 5.35 -10.27
N TYR A 66 13.62 4.67 -9.28
CA TYR A 66 12.24 4.79 -8.80
C TYR A 66 12.17 5.84 -7.71
N ASN A 67 11.20 6.74 -7.75
CA ASN A 67 10.91 7.70 -6.69
C ASN A 67 10.02 7.07 -5.61
N MET A 68 9.69 7.85 -4.55
CA MET A 68 8.89 7.36 -3.44
C MET A 68 7.47 7.00 -3.88
N GLU A 69 6.85 7.80 -4.71
CA GLU A 69 5.49 7.57 -5.19
C GLU A 69 5.39 6.30 -6.00
N GLN A 70 6.35 6.07 -6.92
CA GLN A 70 6.45 4.81 -7.65
C GLN A 70 6.66 3.59 -6.73
N LEU A 71 7.49 3.71 -5.68
CA LEU A 71 7.64 2.65 -4.68
C LEU A 71 6.32 2.38 -3.97
N CYS A 72 5.62 3.42 -3.51
CA CYS A 72 4.35 3.28 -2.81
C CYS A 72 3.26 2.67 -3.72
N ARG A 73 3.18 3.06 -5.00
CA ARG A 73 2.29 2.42 -5.99
C ARG A 73 2.58 0.93 -6.14
N ILE A 74 3.86 0.55 -6.24
CA ILE A 74 4.28 -0.86 -6.30
C ILE A 74 3.83 -1.61 -5.04
N ILE A 75 4.00 -1.01 -3.87
CA ILE A 75 3.61 -1.61 -2.59
C ILE A 75 2.08 -1.73 -2.50
N ASN A 76 1.31 -0.71 -2.88
CA ASN A 76 -0.15 -0.74 -2.91
C ASN A 76 -0.66 -1.88 -3.81
N ILE A 77 -0.10 -2.06 -5.00
CA ILE A 77 -0.40 -3.21 -5.88
C ILE A 77 -0.01 -4.53 -5.20
N ASN A 78 1.16 -4.59 -4.54
CA ASN A 78 1.67 -5.79 -3.88
C ASN A 78 0.77 -6.26 -2.73
N ILE A 79 0.21 -5.33 -1.95
CA ILE A 79 -0.77 -5.62 -0.89
C ILE A 79 -1.99 -6.34 -1.46
N LEU A 80 -2.46 -5.93 -2.65
CA LEU A 80 -3.71 -6.36 -3.25
C LEU A 80 -3.58 -7.63 -4.12
N LYS A 81 -2.43 -7.81 -4.79
CA LYS A 81 -2.24 -8.87 -5.81
C LYS A 81 -2.40 -10.29 -5.30
N GLY A 82 -2.33 -10.51 -3.99
CA GLY A 82 -2.49 -11.85 -3.40
C GLY A 82 -3.88 -12.46 -3.57
N ASN A 83 -4.92 -11.62 -3.66
CA ASN A 83 -6.32 -12.02 -3.75
C ASN A 83 -7.13 -11.26 -4.81
N MET A 84 -6.49 -10.37 -5.58
CA MET A 84 -7.14 -9.61 -6.65
C MET A 84 -6.38 -9.76 -7.96
N SER A 85 -7.11 -9.79 -9.08
CA SER A 85 -6.50 -9.68 -10.40
C SER A 85 -5.98 -8.26 -10.63
N ILE A 86 -5.01 -8.11 -11.53
CA ILE A 86 -4.44 -6.79 -11.81
C ILE A 86 -5.51 -5.83 -12.38
N GLU A 87 -6.48 -6.33 -13.12
CA GLU A 87 -7.60 -5.55 -13.64
C GLU A 87 -8.50 -5.01 -12.52
N GLN A 88 -8.75 -5.82 -11.47
CA GLN A 88 -9.48 -5.39 -10.29
C GLN A 88 -8.72 -4.32 -9.50
N ILE A 89 -7.39 -4.49 -9.38
CA ILE A 89 -6.52 -3.50 -8.71
C ILE A 89 -6.55 -2.17 -9.45
N ILE A 90 -6.39 -2.18 -10.77
CA ILE A 90 -6.46 -0.97 -11.61
C ILE A 90 -7.83 -0.29 -11.50
N LYS A 91 -8.90 -1.07 -11.52
CA LYS A 91 -10.26 -0.54 -11.33
C LYS A 91 -10.42 0.14 -9.97
N LEU A 92 -9.84 -0.45 -8.90
CA LEU A 92 -9.88 0.11 -7.56
C LEU A 92 -9.09 1.42 -7.47
N MET A 93 -7.86 1.44 -8.03
CA MET A 93 -7.03 2.65 -8.05
C MET A 93 -7.65 3.75 -8.91
N GLY A 94 -8.19 3.42 -10.09
CA GLY A 94 -8.90 4.38 -10.95
C GLY A 94 -10.21 4.90 -10.34
N TYR A 95 -10.88 4.13 -9.46
CA TYR A 95 -12.02 4.64 -8.70
C TYR A 95 -11.61 5.78 -7.75
N LEU A 96 -10.41 5.71 -7.17
CA LEU A 96 -9.87 6.74 -6.29
C LEU A 96 -9.33 7.93 -7.08
N ASN A 97 -8.48 7.68 -8.06
CA ASN A 97 -7.62 8.67 -8.69
C ASN A 97 -7.86 8.89 -10.20
N GLY A 98 -8.90 8.30 -10.79
CA GLY A 98 -9.17 8.53 -12.22
C GLY A 98 -8.19 7.84 -13.16
N ASP A 99 -7.49 8.59 -13.98
CA ASP A 99 -6.50 8.05 -14.94
C ASP A 99 -5.16 7.81 -14.24
N LEU A 100 -4.75 6.56 -14.13
CA LEU A 100 -3.48 6.18 -13.48
C LEU A 100 -2.22 6.69 -14.22
N ALA A 101 -2.36 7.21 -15.42
CA ALA A 101 -1.27 7.83 -16.17
C ALA A 101 -1.16 9.36 -15.96
N ASP A 102 -2.18 9.98 -15.37
CA ASP A 102 -2.23 11.42 -15.06
C ASP A 102 -2.33 11.62 -13.55
N GLU A 103 -1.20 11.93 -12.92
CA GLU A 103 -1.13 12.16 -11.46
C GLU A 103 -1.68 13.54 -11.06
N SER A 104 -2.01 14.42 -12.03
CA SER A 104 -2.49 15.78 -11.75
C SER A 104 -3.93 15.83 -11.21
N ASP A 105 -4.73 14.81 -11.48
CA ASP A 105 -6.11 14.65 -11.01
C ASP A 105 -6.26 13.74 -9.79
N ASP A 106 -5.15 13.21 -9.26
CA ASP A 106 -5.14 12.30 -8.12
C ASP A 106 -5.76 12.97 -6.89
N LEU A 107 -6.82 12.35 -6.37
CA LEU A 107 -7.44 12.75 -5.12
C LEU A 107 -6.53 12.43 -3.93
N VAL A 108 -5.90 11.25 -3.97
CA VAL A 108 -5.00 10.74 -2.93
C VAL A 108 -3.80 10.10 -3.62
N ASP A 109 -2.63 10.73 -3.56
CA ASP A 109 -1.43 10.15 -4.13
C ASP A 109 -1.08 8.78 -3.51
N ASP A 110 -0.31 7.98 -4.25
CA ASP A 110 0.03 6.62 -3.82
C ASP A 110 0.81 6.56 -2.50
N THR A 111 1.61 7.59 -2.23
CA THR A 111 2.38 7.72 -0.98
C THR A 111 1.44 7.90 0.20
N MET A 112 0.48 8.81 0.09
CA MET A 112 -0.53 9.08 1.10
C MET A 112 -1.41 7.86 1.35
N LEU A 113 -1.90 7.21 0.27
CA LEU A 113 -2.71 5.99 0.37
C LEU A 113 -1.96 4.89 1.13
N PHE A 114 -0.68 4.67 0.81
CA PHE A 114 0.14 3.67 1.47
C PHE A 114 0.30 3.96 2.97
N PHE A 115 0.64 5.19 3.36
CA PHE A 115 0.83 5.50 4.77
C PHE A 115 -0.47 5.49 5.57
N PHE A 116 -1.59 5.91 5.02
CA PHE A 116 -2.90 5.69 5.63
C PHE A 116 -3.18 4.21 5.84
N PHE A 117 -2.85 3.38 4.84
CA PHE A 117 -3.04 1.94 4.97
C PHE A 117 -2.13 1.32 6.05
N VAL A 118 -0.87 1.74 6.17
CA VAL A 118 0.04 1.27 7.23
C VAL A 118 -0.52 1.59 8.62
N GLN A 119 -1.01 2.82 8.83
CA GLN A 119 -1.64 3.22 10.08
C GLN A 119 -2.90 2.40 10.38
N LEU A 120 -3.74 2.16 9.37
CA LEU A 120 -4.94 1.34 9.49
C LEU A 120 -4.59 -0.11 9.83
N ALA A 121 -3.64 -0.72 9.14
CA ALA A 121 -3.20 -2.08 9.37
C ALA A 121 -2.56 -2.26 10.76
N ALA A 122 -1.89 -1.24 11.28
CA ALA A 122 -1.37 -1.24 12.65
C ALA A 122 -2.50 -1.28 13.68
N ARG A 123 -3.60 -0.57 13.44
CA ARG A 123 -4.80 -0.52 14.29
C ARG A 123 -5.66 -1.79 14.16
N ALA A 124 -5.64 -2.45 13.01
CA ALA A 124 -6.50 -3.61 12.70
C ALA A 124 -6.39 -4.76 13.72
N ARG A 125 -5.27 -4.89 14.43
CA ARG A 125 -5.09 -5.88 15.49
C ARG A 125 -6.01 -5.66 16.70
N TYR A 126 -6.44 -4.42 16.93
CA TYR A 126 -7.28 -4.05 18.07
C TYR A 126 -8.77 -4.16 17.77
N ILE A 127 -9.11 -4.57 16.55
CA ILE A 127 -10.49 -4.76 16.11
C ILE A 127 -11.00 -6.08 16.70
N GLY A 128 -11.89 -5.98 17.63
CA GLY A 128 -12.44 -7.09 18.42
C GLY A 128 -12.87 -6.66 19.84
N GLY A 129 -12.54 -5.37 20.19
CA GLY A 129 -13.07 -4.69 21.37
C GLY A 129 -14.23 -3.76 20.99
N ASN A 130 -14.19 -2.51 21.49
CA ASN A 130 -15.20 -1.49 21.20
C ASN A 130 -15.01 -0.75 19.86
N MET A 131 -13.98 -1.07 19.08
CA MET A 131 -13.68 -0.41 17.81
C MET A 131 -14.04 -1.32 16.63
N THR A 132 -14.76 -0.79 15.66
CA THR A 132 -15.08 -1.46 14.39
C THR A 132 -14.04 -1.10 13.33
N TRP A 133 -14.03 -1.81 12.19
CA TRP A 133 -13.22 -1.44 11.04
C TRP A 133 -13.59 -0.05 10.51
N ASP A 134 -14.87 0.27 10.49
CA ASP A 134 -15.35 1.56 10.00
C ASP A 134 -14.89 2.71 10.91
N ASP A 135 -14.85 2.51 12.23
CA ASP A 135 -14.28 3.48 13.17
C ASP A 135 -12.79 3.71 12.91
N ALA A 136 -12.01 2.63 12.75
CA ALA A 136 -10.58 2.72 12.48
C ALA A 136 -10.27 3.39 11.14
N ILE A 137 -11.06 3.10 10.10
CA ILE A 137 -10.94 3.72 8.78
C ILE A 137 -11.29 5.21 8.86
N SER A 138 -12.35 5.57 9.57
CA SER A 138 -12.75 6.96 9.75
C SER A 138 -11.69 7.76 10.46
N GLN A 139 -11.13 7.24 11.55
CA GLN A 139 -10.05 7.90 12.30
C GLN A 139 -8.80 8.14 11.44
N VAL A 140 -8.40 7.17 10.59
CA VAL A 140 -7.25 7.35 9.71
C VAL A 140 -7.55 8.36 8.61
N ALA A 141 -8.76 8.33 8.04
CA ALA A 141 -9.17 9.24 6.97
C ALA A 141 -9.43 10.69 7.45
N GLU A 142 -9.57 10.94 8.76
CA GLU A 142 -9.71 12.29 9.32
C GLU A 142 -8.50 13.17 9.01
N ALA A 143 -7.30 12.59 8.92
CA ALA A 143 -6.07 13.30 8.57
C ALA A 143 -6.00 13.72 7.08
N TYR A 144 -6.92 13.22 6.25
CA TYR A 144 -6.98 13.60 4.83
C TYR A 144 -7.67 14.96 4.66
N GLU A 145 -6.94 15.94 4.11
CA GLU A 145 -7.51 17.20 3.67
C GLU A 145 -8.25 16.99 2.34
N GLU A 146 -9.57 17.10 2.38
CA GLU A 146 -10.42 16.80 1.25
C GLU A 146 -10.28 17.84 0.13
N LYS A 147 -9.71 17.44 -1.00
CA LYS A 147 -9.50 18.33 -2.17
C LYS A 147 -10.81 18.66 -2.90
N VAL A 148 -11.71 17.67 -2.97
CA VAL A 148 -13.03 17.83 -3.60
C VAL A 148 -14.09 17.09 -2.76
N PRO A 149 -15.36 17.55 -2.71
CA PRO A 149 -16.41 16.90 -1.96
C PRO A 149 -16.56 15.41 -2.32
N GLY A 150 -16.62 14.53 -1.32
CA GLY A 150 -16.74 13.07 -1.48
C GLY A 150 -15.42 12.31 -1.67
N ALA A 151 -14.27 13.00 -1.74
CA ALA A 151 -12.97 12.33 -1.87
C ALA A 151 -12.62 11.49 -0.64
N ARG A 152 -12.94 11.98 0.58
CA ARG A 152 -12.74 11.22 1.82
C ARG A 152 -13.57 9.95 1.85
N GLU A 153 -14.82 9.99 1.38
CA GLU A 153 -15.66 8.80 1.30
C GLU A 153 -15.09 7.76 0.32
N LYS A 154 -14.55 8.20 -0.83
CA LYS A 154 -13.85 7.31 -1.76
C LYS A 154 -12.62 6.67 -1.11
N LEU A 155 -11.80 7.46 -0.42
CA LEU A 155 -10.63 6.97 0.32
C LEU A 155 -11.02 5.91 1.36
N GLN A 156 -12.06 6.17 2.16
CA GLN A 156 -12.56 5.21 3.16
C GLN A 156 -13.00 3.89 2.52
N LYS A 157 -13.71 3.94 1.37
CA LYS A 157 -14.11 2.73 0.62
C LYS A 157 -12.89 1.94 0.12
N VAL A 158 -11.89 2.63 -0.41
CA VAL A 158 -10.65 2.00 -0.90
C VAL A 158 -9.88 1.37 0.26
N LEU A 159 -9.68 2.09 1.36
CA LEU A 159 -9.01 1.57 2.57
C LEU A 159 -9.74 0.34 3.14
N LYS A 160 -11.08 0.32 3.12
CA LYS A 160 -11.88 -0.83 3.56
C LYS A 160 -11.62 -2.06 2.68
N ILE A 161 -11.57 -1.89 1.36
CA ILE A 161 -11.26 -2.97 0.43
C ILE A 161 -9.82 -3.46 0.65
N MET A 162 -8.85 -2.54 0.74
CA MET A 162 -7.45 -2.89 1.00
C MET A 162 -7.28 -3.68 2.30
N LEU A 163 -7.95 -3.24 3.38
CA LEU A 163 -7.91 -3.94 4.67
C LEU A 163 -8.50 -5.34 4.56
N THR A 164 -9.64 -5.49 3.90
CA THR A 164 -10.29 -6.79 3.68
C THR A 164 -9.36 -7.76 2.95
N VAL A 165 -8.74 -7.31 1.85
CA VAL A 165 -7.81 -8.11 1.04
C VAL A 165 -6.57 -8.47 1.84
N TRP A 166 -6.00 -7.51 2.56
CA TRP A 166 -4.81 -7.75 3.37
C TRP A 166 -5.06 -8.74 4.51
N VAL A 167 -6.19 -8.63 5.22
CA VAL A 167 -6.58 -9.60 6.26
C VAL A 167 -6.78 -10.99 5.68
N ALA A 168 -7.44 -11.11 4.52
CA ALA A 168 -7.57 -12.38 3.81
C ALA A 168 -6.22 -13.00 3.46
N ASN A 169 -5.25 -12.20 3.01
CA ASN A 169 -3.86 -12.65 2.75
C ASN A 169 -3.18 -13.15 4.03
N VAL A 170 -3.31 -12.42 5.14
CA VAL A 170 -2.73 -12.82 6.44
C VAL A 170 -3.30 -14.15 6.91
N LEU A 171 -4.61 -14.35 6.80
CA LEU A 171 -5.28 -15.61 7.17
C LEU A 171 -4.84 -16.78 6.26
N ARG A 172 -4.74 -16.54 4.95
CA ARG A 172 -4.25 -17.55 4.00
C ARG A 172 -2.80 -17.96 4.32
N GLN A 173 -1.91 -17.00 4.56
CA GLN A 173 -0.52 -17.29 4.95
C GLN A 173 -0.42 -18.06 6.28
N ALA A 174 -1.26 -17.72 7.26
CA ALA A 174 -1.32 -18.44 8.51
C ALA A 174 -1.72 -19.92 8.30
N ALA A 175 -2.70 -20.18 7.43
CA ALA A 175 -3.10 -21.55 7.09
C ALA A 175 -1.99 -22.32 6.35
N GLU A 176 -1.32 -21.69 5.37
CA GLU A 176 -0.18 -22.27 4.64
C GLU A 176 0.97 -22.64 5.59
N ASN A 177 1.29 -21.76 6.55
CA ASN A 177 2.32 -22.03 7.56
C ASN A 177 1.94 -23.22 8.47
N GLN A 178 0.66 -23.38 8.84
CA GLN A 178 0.20 -24.53 9.62
C GLN A 178 0.36 -25.84 8.83
N ILE A 179 0.06 -25.85 7.54
CA ILE A 179 0.25 -27.03 6.68
C ILE A 179 1.74 -27.42 6.62
N THR A 180 2.65 -26.44 6.54
CA THR A 180 4.10 -26.69 6.46
C THR A 180 4.66 -27.32 7.75
N GLN A 181 3.92 -27.23 8.86
CA GLN A 181 4.31 -27.80 10.17
C GLN A 181 3.76 -29.22 10.41
N LEU A 182 2.94 -29.76 9.48
CA LEU A 182 2.43 -31.13 9.51
C LEU A 182 3.48 -32.14 9.02
#